data_877285bc8b51d45b58db90f3d7730077
#
_entry.id   877285bc8b51d45b58db90f3d7730077
#
_cell.length_a   1.000
_cell.length_b   1.000
_cell.length_c   1.000
_cell.angle_alpha   90.00
_cell.angle_beta   90.00
_cell.angle_gamma   90.00
#
_symmetry.space_group_name_H-M   'P 1'
#
loop_
_entity.id
_entity.type
_entity.pdbx_description
1 polymer ?
#
loop_
_entity_poly.entity_id
_entity_poly.type
_entity_poly.pdbx_seq_one_letter_code
_entity_poly.pdbx_strand_id
1 'polypeptide(L)'
;DSLPRITPLNFSGEDWAIIEKSKTNDTITYWLLDSLIYNIDSLRIAAQYLRTDSTQQLALYNDTMLWAFRERKTHTRERRKKDNDTLPPPIEFMAIDNRSGSSVDIFAQPAYIFAQPVKYIDTTAVRLERKVDTLWVEVDDYTFLPEVDKPRTYRLKNKWVSGGEYRFTLDSLAVEGIYGNPTNTMEHTFKVRAVEEYANLLVRTIGVTDHAFVELLNNSDQPIYKTPVKKGAALFRYVNPGTYYMRLCIDKNDNGVWDTGNYKEKRQPEEVFYYPGNLSLRANWDVDQSWDVYATPLNEQKPYEIIKNKPKETKSEEIPEEEQGPIYSNQPTITGNRNIR
;
A
#
# COMPACT_ATOMS: atom_id res chain seq x y z
N ASP A 1 -0.49 4.93 -19.85
CA ASP A 1 -1.74 5.40 -19.22
C ASP A 1 -1.77 6.92 -19.18
N SER A 2 -2.30 7.52 -20.25
CA SER A 2 -2.46 8.97 -20.31
C SER A 2 -3.70 9.39 -19.51
N LEU A 3 -3.52 10.38 -18.63
CA LEU A 3 -4.64 10.98 -17.90
C LEU A 3 -5.58 11.71 -18.85
N PRO A 4 -6.88 11.79 -18.52
CA PRO A 4 -7.81 12.61 -19.25
C PRO A 4 -7.36 14.07 -19.26
N ARG A 5 -7.38 14.69 -20.43
CA ARG A 5 -7.18 16.13 -20.57
C ARG A 5 -8.51 16.83 -20.33
N ILE A 6 -8.54 17.66 -19.30
CA ILE A 6 -9.74 18.43 -18.92
C ILE A 6 -9.55 19.87 -19.32
N THR A 7 -10.53 20.43 -20.07
CA THR A 7 -10.52 21.81 -20.55
C THR A 7 -11.81 22.52 -20.13
N PRO A 8 -11.73 23.64 -19.42
CA PRO A 8 -12.90 24.46 -19.10
C PRO A 8 -13.62 24.98 -20.36
N LEU A 9 -14.96 25.04 -20.33
CA LEU A 9 -15.78 25.57 -21.43
C LEU A 9 -16.54 26.84 -21.07
N ASN A 10 -16.93 27.03 -19.81
CA ASN A 10 -17.72 28.19 -19.36
C ASN A 10 -17.02 29.03 -18.27
N PHE A 11 -15.75 28.76 -18.03
CA PHE A 11 -14.90 29.57 -17.17
C PHE A 11 -13.48 29.57 -17.75
N SER A 12 -12.62 30.49 -17.30
CA SER A 12 -11.26 30.66 -17.82
C SER A 12 -10.27 30.77 -16.67
N GLY A 13 -9.03 30.34 -16.91
CA GLY A 13 -7.91 30.37 -15.99
C GLY A 13 -6.91 29.26 -16.34
N GLU A 14 -5.61 29.55 -16.28
CA GLU A 14 -4.58 28.51 -16.51
C GLU A 14 -4.45 27.61 -15.28
N ASP A 15 -4.52 28.18 -14.07
CA ASP A 15 -4.40 27.47 -12.78
C ASP A 15 -5.73 27.47 -12.01
N TRP A 16 -6.80 27.01 -12.63
CA TRP A 16 -8.13 27.03 -12.03
C TRP A 16 -8.35 25.99 -10.92
N ALA A 17 -7.49 24.96 -10.83
CA ALA A 17 -7.60 23.90 -9.84
C ALA A 17 -6.26 23.26 -9.48
N ILE A 18 -6.14 22.83 -8.24
CA ILE A 18 -5.13 21.85 -7.82
C ILE A 18 -5.64 20.46 -8.14
N ILE A 19 -4.83 19.65 -8.80
CA ILE A 19 -5.20 18.29 -9.19
C ILE A 19 -4.59 17.29 -8.20
N GLU A 20 -5.43 16.48 -7.60
CA GLU A 20 -5.03 15.38 -6.73
C GLU A 20 -5.46 14.04 -7.37
N LYS A 21 -4.52 13.10 -7.48
CA LYS A 21 -4.74 11.80 -8.12
C LYS A 21 -4.61 10.67 -7.10
N SER A 22 -5.44 9.65 -7.27
CA SER A 22 -5.25 8.39 -6.55
C SER A 22 -3.98 7.67 -7.04
N LYS A 23 -3.45 6.75 -6.24
CA LYS A 23 -2.27 5.94 -6.60
C LYS A 23 -2.46 5.14 -7.90
N THR A 24 -3.68 4.74 -8.20
CA THR A 24 -4.08 3.93 -9.36
C THR A 24 -4.59 4.78 -10.53
N ASN A 25 -4.62 6.10 -10.38
CA ASN A 25 -5.18 7.06 -11.37
C ASN A 25 -6.65 6.81 -11.74
N ASP A 26 -7.38 6.07 -10.92
CA ASP A 26 -8.82 5.79 -11.11
C ASP A 26 -9.73 6.89 -10.56
N THR A 27 -9.19 7.76 -9.72
CA THR A 27 -9.89 8.89 -9.13
C THR A 27 -9.03 10.15 -9.26
N ILE A 28 -9.61 11.21 -9.80
CA ILE A 28 -8.98 12.51 -9.94
C ILE A 28 -9.87 13.55 -9.26
N THR A 29 -9.31 14.28 -8.30
CA THR A 29 -10.00 15.36 -7.59
C THR A 29 -9.46 16.70 -8.06
N TYR A 30 -10.34 17.61 -8.44
CA TYR A 30 -10.04 18.97 -8.82
C TYR A 30 -10.47 19.92 -7.69
N TRP A 31 -9.50 20.54 -7.05
CA TRP A 31 -9.71 21.54 -6.00
C TRP A 31 -9.74 22.90 -6.66
N LEU A 32 -10.93 23.51 -6.78
CA LEU A 32 -11.13 24.79 -7.43
C LEU A 32 -10.48 25.91 -6.62
N LEU A 33 -9.65 26.74 -7.25
CA LEU A 33 -8.90 27.80 -6.57
C LEU A 33 -9.62 29.15 -6.56
N ASP A 34 -10.43 29.42 -7.59
CA ASP A 34 -11.08 30.72 -7.74
C ASP A 34 -12.52 30.70 -7.22
N SER A 35 -12.84 31.66 -6.33
CA SER A 35 -14.18 31.85 -5.79
C SER A 35 -15.21 32.16 -6.87
N LEU A 36 -14.83 32.79 -7.97
CA LEU A 36 -15.72 33.06 -9.09
C LEU A 36 -16.13 31.74 -9.79
N ILE A 37 -15.27 30.73 -9.78
CA ILE A 37 -15.54 29.46 -10.42
C ILE A 37 -16.46 28.59 -9.55
N TYR A 38 -16.19 28.45 -8.25
CA TYR A 38 -17.01 27.58 -7.40
C TYR A 38 -18.37 28.20 -6.99
N ASN A 39 -18.58 29.47 -7.30
CA ASN A 39 -19.92 30.12 -7.16
C ASN A 39 -20.79 30.00 -8.43
N ILE A 40 -20.31 29.36 -9.50
CA ILE A 40 -21.11 29.07 -10.70
C ILE A 40 -21.99 27.85 -10.41
N ASP A 41 -23.29 27.92 -10.73
CA ASP A 41 -24.24 26.80 -10.52
C ASP A 41 -23.79 25.49 -11.16
N SER A 42 -23.14 25.57 -12.31
CA SER A 42 -22.63 24.42 -13.04
C SER A 42 -21.38 24.74 -13.86
N LEU A 43 -20.39 23.86 -13.80
CA LEU A 43 -19.17 23.93 -14.59
C LEU A 43 -19.27 23.03 -15.79
N ARG A 44 -19.04 23.57 -16.99
CA ARG A 44 -18.94 22.81 -18.23
C ARG A 44 -17.48 22.57 -18.55
N ILE A 45 -17.14 21.31 -18.78
CA ILE A 45 -15.78 20.88 -19.09
C ILE A 45 -15.78 19.94 -20.27
N ALA A 46 -14.78 20.08 -21.14
CA ALA A 46 -14.46 19.07 -22.15
C ALA A 46 -13.43 18.09 -21.59
N ALA A 47 -13.71 16.82 -21.68
CA ALA A 47 -12.82 15.75 -21.27
C ALA A 47 -12.35 14.98 -22.51
N GLN A 48 -11.04 14.90 -22.73
CA GLN A 48 -10.43 14.12 -23.79
C GLN A 48 -9.67 12.95 -23.16
N TYR A 49 -10.03 11.72 -23.51
CA TYR A 49 -9.46 10.51 -22.94
C TYR A 49 -9.43 9.35 -23.92
N LEU A 50 -8.57 8.38 -23.66
CA LEU A 50 -8.49 7.16 -24.44
C LEU A 50 -9.54 6.16 -23.95
N ARG A 51 -10.29 5.59 -24.88
CA ARG A 51 -11.28 4.55 -24.63
C ARG A 51 -11.15 3.45 -25.68
N THR A 52 -11.34 2.20 -25.26
CA THR A 52 -11.38 1.06 -26.18
C THR A 52 -12.66 1.13 -27.00
N ASP A 53 -12.52 1.09 -28.32
CA ASP A 53 -13.61 1.06 -29.28
C ASP A 53 -14.19 -0.35 -29.49
N SER A 54 -15.17 -0.50 -30.37
CA SER A 54 -15.79 -1.79 -30.72
C SER A 54 -14.82 -2.79 -31.36
N THR A 55 -13.70 -2.31 -31.90
CA THR A 55 -12.63 -3.12 -32.52
C THR A 55 -11.50 -3.47 -31.53
N GLN A 56 -11.70 -3.20 -30.23
CA GLN A 56 -10.72 -3.37 -29.17
C GLN A 56 -9.43 -2.55 -29.34
N GLN A 57 -9.50 -1.45 -30.08
CA GLN A 57 -8.40 -0.49 -30.22
C GLN A 57 -8.65 0.74 -29.36
N LEU A 58 -7.55 1.31 -28.83
CA LEU A 58 -7.63 2.57 -28.09
C LEU A 58 -7.87 3.73 -29.07
N ALA A 59 -9.00 4.38 -28.92
CA ALA A 59 -9.38 5.57 -29.68
C ALA A 59 -9.52 6.78 -28.74
N LEU A 60 -9.26 7.97 -29.26
CA LEU A 60 -9.39 9.22 -28.54
C LEU A 60 -10.85 9.68 -28.56
N TYR A 61 -11.44 9.80 -27.38
CA TYR A 61 -12.80 10.29 -27.18
C TYR A 61 -12.80 11.68 -26.60
N ASN A 62 -13.74 12.50 -27.09
CA ASN A 62 -14.05 13.82 -26.54
C ASN A 62 -15.46 13.77 -25.97
N ASP A 63 -15.60 14.16 -24.73
CA ASP A 63 -16.88 14.20 -24.02
C ASP A 63 -17.07 15.55 -23.34
N THR A 64 -18.32 15.96 -23.15
CA THR A 64 -18.65 17.19 -22.43
C THR A 64 -19.35 16.81 -21.15
N MET A 65 -18.75 17.18 -20.02
CA MET A 65 -19.29 16.90 -18.69
C MET A 65 -19.87 18.19 -18.10
N LEU A 66 -20.96 18.03 -17.36
CA LEU A 66 -21.58 19.09 -16.56
C LEU A 66 -21.40 18.74 -15.09
N TRP A 67 -20.64 19.55 -14.35
CA TRP A 67 -20.50 19.44 -12.92
C TRP A 67 -21.39 20.46 -12.24
N ALA A 68 -22.39 19.99 -11.50
CA ALA A 68 -23.29 20.86 -10.76
C ALA A 68 -22.98 20.80 -9.26
N PHE A 69 -23.05 21.94 -8.60
CA PHE A 69 -22.94 22.00 -7.16
C PHE A 69 -24.10 21.26 -6.52
N ARG A 70 -23.80 20.38 -5.59
CA ARG A 70 -24.79 19.63 -4.81
C ARG A 70 -24.56 19.83 -3.34
N GLU A 71 -25.36 20.66 -2.73
CA GLU A 71 -25.30 20.85 -1.28
C GLU A 71 -25.63 19.54 -0.56
N ARG A 72 -24.73 19.09 0.29
CA ARG A 72 -24.98 17.93 1.15
C ARG A 72 -25.90 18.40 2.28
N LYS A 73 -27.19 18.09 2.21
CA LYS A 73 -28.12 18.34 3.31
C LYS A 73 -27.66 17.51 4.52
N THR A 74 -26.87 18.09 5.39
CA THR A 74 -26.66 17.58 6.74
C THR A 74 -27.95 17.79 7.51
N HIS A 75 -28.59 16.72 7.95
CA HIS A 75 -29.73 16.78 8.85
C HIS A 75 -29.27 17.21 10.26
N THR A 76 -28.61 18.36 10.36
CA THR A 76 -28.37 18.99 11.64
C THR A 76 -29.73 19.61 12.03
N ARG A 77 -30.33 19.09 13.09
CA ARG A 77 -31.53 19.69 13.70
C ARG A 77 -31.22 21.16 13.97
N GLU A 78 -31.74 22.05 13.13
CA GLU A 78 -31.66 23.51 13.37
C GLU A 78 -32.30 23.79 14.73
N ARG A 79 -31.48 24.06 15.73
CA ARG A 79 -31.94 24.73 16.92
C ARG A 79 -32.46 26.06 16.44
N ARG A 80 -33.77 26.33 16.64
CA ARG A 80 -34.41 27.64 16.37
C ARG A 80 -33.50 28.73 16.90
N LYS A 81 -32.85 29.50 15.99
CA LYS A 81 -32.11 30.72 16.34
C LYS A 81 -33.07 31.64 17.08
N LYS A 82 -32.74 32.00 18.32
CA LYS A 82 -33.32 33.15 18.98
C LYS A 82 -32.75 34.37 18.28
N ASP A 83 -33.60 35.28 17.87
CA ASP A 83 -33.34 36.48 17.05
C ASP A 83 -32.44 37.55 17.70
N ASN A 84 -31.56 37.21 18.66
CA ASN A 84 -30.74 38.20 19.39
C ASN A 84 -29.26 37.77 19.55
N ASP A 85 -28.71 36.82 18.74
CA ASP A 85 -27.31 36.49 18.82
C ASP A 85 -26.50 37.36 17.83
N THR A 86 -25.90 38.42 18.35
CA THR A 86 -24.91 39.28 17.68
C THR A 86 -23.51 38.64 17.65
N LEU A 87 -23.40 37.37 17.96
CA LEU A 87 -22.11 36.63 17.93
C LEU A 87 -21.72 36.33 16.47
N PRO A 88 -20.44 36.53 16.10
CA PRO A 88 -19.95 36.15 14.80
C PRO A 88 -20.19 34.65 14.59
N PRO A 89 -20.36 34.19 13.33
CA PRO A 89 -20.52 32.77 13.05
C PRO A 89 -19.33 31.98 13.62
N PRO A 90 -19.56 30.77 14.15
CA PRO A 90 -18.47 29.94 14.68
C PRO A 90 -17.47 29.64 13.58
N ILE A 91 -16.17 29.66 13.93
CA ILE A 91 -15.11 29.31 13.01
C ILE A 91 -15.28 27.82 12.61
N GLU A 92 -15.34 27.56 11.33
CA GLU A 92 -15.38 26.21 10.78
C GLU A 92 -13.94 25.71 10.59
N PHE A 93 -13.53 24.80 11.46
CA PHE A 93 -12.18 24.26 11.42
C PHE A 93 -12.02 23.16 10.38
N MET A 94 -10.89 23.18 9.68
CA MET A 94 -10.46 22.13 8.75
C MET A 94 -10.04 20.89 9.55
N ALA A 95 -10.59 19.74 9.19
CA ALA A 95 -10.23 18.46 9.80
C ALA A 95 -8.85 17.99 9.36
N ILE A 96 -8.15 17.31 10.28
CA ILE A 96 -6.85 16.64 10.06
C ILE A 96 -7.04 15.15 10.34
N ASP A 97 -6.71 14.31 9.38
CA ASP A 97 -6.68 12.85 9.53
C ASP A 97 -5.23 12.40 9.79
N ASN A 98 -4.98 11.85 10.97
CA ASN A 98 -3.69 11.28 11.33
C ASN A 98 -3.68 9.79 10.97
N ARG A 99 -2.90 9.43 9.95
CA ARG A 99 -2.74 8.05 9.48
C ARG A 99 -1.71 7.24 10.27
N SER A 100 -1.03 7.86 11.21
CA SER A 100 0.02 7.23 12.02
C SER A 100 -0.55 6.88 13.39
N GLY A 101 -0.49 5.64 13.80
CA GLY A 101 -0.94 5.23 15.12
C GLY A 101 -0.01 5.73 16.25
N SER A 102 -0.30 5.32 17.48
CA SER A 102 0.53 5.62 18.65
C SER A 102 1.89 4.90 18.68
N SER A 103 2.12 3.96 17.75
CA SER A 103 3.39 3.27 17.56
C SER A 103 3.86 3.46 16.12
N VAL A 104 5.06 3.98 15.95
CA VAL A 104 5.63 4.39 14.65
C VAL A 104 6.95 3.67 14.42
N ASP A 105 7.14 3.13 13.22
CA ASP A 105 8.40 2.48 12.85
C ASP A 105 9.55 3.49 12.80
N ILE A 106 10.76 3.05 13.17
CA ILE A 106 11.96 3.91 13.23
C ILE A 106 12.33 4.54 11.87
N PHE A 107 11.89 3.96 10.77
CA PHE A 107 12.10 4.47 9.41
C PHE A 107 10.85 5.18 8.85
N ALA A 108 9.75 5.21 9.59
CA ALA A 108 8.50 5.80 9.11
C ALA A 108 8.50 7.32 9.16
N GLN A 109 7.66 7.89 8.33
CA GLN A 109 7.38 9.33 8.26
C GLN A 109 5.90 9.51 8.53
N PRO A 110 5.48 9.82 9.76
CA PRO A 110 4.10 10.10 10.10
C PRO A 110 3.44 11.03 9.08
N ALA A 111 2.24 10.66 8.65
CA ALA A 111 1.51 11.38 7.61
C ALA A 111 0.24 11.99 8.19
N TYR A 112 0.02 13.26 7.90
CA TYR A 112 -1.15 14.04 8.29
C TYR A 112 -1.86 14.51 7.03
N ILE A 113 -3.15 14.20 6.91
CA ILE A 113 -3.95 14.52 5.73
C ILE A 113 -4.97 15.57 6.12
N PHE A 114 -4.87 16.75 5.52
CA PHE A 114 -5.80 17.84 5.70
C PHE A 114 -7.06 17.62 4.85
N ALA A 115 -8.20 18.12 5.30
CA ALA A 115 -9.47 17.99 4.56
C ALA A 115 -9.45 18.68 3.20
N GLN A 116 -8.59 19.70 3.02
CA GLN A 116 -8.39 20.45 1.78
C GLN A 116 -6.90 20.75 1.56
N PRO A 117 -6.46 21.10 0.34
CA PRO A 117 -5.08 21.54 0.11
C PRO A 117 -4.72 22.73 1.00
N VAL A 118 -3.47 22.72 1.45
CA VAL A 118 -2.97 23.74 2.36
C VAL A 118 -2.50 24.96 1.57
N LYS A 119 -2.95 26.14 1.98
CA LYS A 119 -2.53 27.43 1.42
C LYS A 119 -1.36 28.02 2.20
N TYR A 120 -1.39 27.91 3.52
CA TYR A 120 -0.42 28.52 4.40
C TYR A 120 -0.20 27.67 5.66
N ILE A 121 1.03 27.64 6.15
CA ILE A 121 1.41 27.06 7.44
C ILE A 121 2.27 28.06 8.19
N ASP A 122 1.88 28.36 9.42
CA ASP A 122 2.74 29.05 10.38
C ASP A 122 3.70 28.03 11.01
N THR A 123 4.94 28.04 10.58
CA THR A 123 5.97 27.10 11.06
C THR A 123 6.31 27.31 12.53
N THR A 124 6.04 28.50 13.11
CA THR A 124 6.29 28.78 14.53
C THR A 124 5.24 28.16 15.45
N ALA A 125 4.08 27.83 14.88
CA ALA A 125 2.97 27.16 15.55
C ALA A 125 2.98 25.63 15.37
N VAL A 126 4.07 25.08 14.79
CA VAL A 126 4.29 23.65 14.60
C VAL A 126 5.46 23.22 15.47
N ARG A 127 5.25 22.23 16.35
CA ARG A 127 6.28 21.79 17.29
C ARG A 127 6.40 20.27 17.30
N LEU A 128 7.65 19.81 17.42
CA LEU A 128 7.98 18.44 17.72
C LEU A 128 8.79 18.39 19.02
N GLU A 129 8.34 17.57 19.94
CA GLU A 129 9.02 17.38 21.22
C GLU A 129 9.35 15.91 21.42
N ARG A 130 10.44 15.63 22.12
CA ARG A 130 10.83 14.29 22.56
C ARG A 130 10.82 14.23 24.08
N LYS A 131 10.28 13.18 24.62
CA LYS A 131 10.32 12.92 26.04
C LYS A 131 11.71 12.42 26.47
N VAL A 132 12.31 13.13 27.38
CA VAL A 132 13.57 12.76 28.03
C VAL A 132 13.28 12.66 29.53
N ASP A 133 13.37 11.46 30.07
CA ASP A 133 12.88 11.11 31.40
C ASP A 133 11.39 11.47 31.58
N THR A 134 11.10 12.57 32.28
CA THR A 134 9.74 13.05 32.57
C THR A 134 9.41 14.35 31.84
N LEU A 135 10.38 14.96 31.13
CA LEU A 135 10.24 16.27 30.51
C LEU A 135 10.12 16.14 28.99
N TRP A 136 9.30 17.01 28.41
CA TRP A 136 9.23 17.20 26.96
C TRP A 136 10.30 18.23 26.55
N VAL A 137 11.16 17.85 25.61
CA VAL A 137 12.24 18.66 25.09
C VAL A 137 12.00 18.88 23.60
N GLU A 138 12.07 20.12 23.18
CA GLU A 138 11.89 20.49 21.77
C GLU A 138 12.97 19.88 20.87
N VAL A 139 12.57 19.50 19.66
CA VAL A 139 13.44 18.92 18.62
C VAL A 139 13.45 19.86 17.44
N ASP A 140 14.60 20.43 17.13
CA ASP A 140 14.74 21.44 16.07
C ASP A 140 15.01 20.83 14.68
N ASP A 141 15.64 19.65 14.62
CA ASP A 141 16.07 18.99 13.37
C ASP A 141 14.99 18.08 12.80
N TYR A 142 13.81 18.64 12.50
CA TYR A 142 12.76 17.95 11.79
C TYR A 142 12.25 18.74 10.59
N THR A 143 11.53 18.07 9.69
CA THR A 143 10.84 18.73 8.58
C THR A 143 9.38 18.27 8.51
N PHE A 144 8.49 19.24 8.25
CA PHE A 144 7.08 19.00 8.01
C PHE A 144 6.70 19.56 6.64
N LEU A 145 6.70 18.71 5.62
CA LEU A 145 6.61 19.12 4.22
C LEU A 145 5.51 18.35 3.48
N PRO A 146 4.91 18.96 2.44
CA PRO A 146 3.93 18.28 1.59
C PRO A 146 4.57 17.10 0.85
N GLU A 147 3.79 16.07 0.65
CA GLU A 147 4.16 14.94 -0.22
C GLU A 147 3.96 15.35 -1.69
N VAL A 148 4.91 14.99 -2.55
CA VAL A 148 4.82 15.26 -3.98
C VAL A 148 3.54 14.64 -4.54
N ASP A 149 2.83 15.37 -5.39
CA ASP A 149 1.54 14.98 -6.01
C ASP A 149 0.35 14.73 -5.05
N LYS A 150 0.52 15.04 -3.75
CA LYS A 150 -0.54 14.93 -2.73
C LYS A 150 -0.68 16.22 -1.93
N PRO A 151 -1.39 17.22 -2.45
CA PRO A 151 -1.42 18.58 -1.90
C PRO A 151 -2.00 18.70 -0.50
N ARG A 152 -2.67 17.66 -0.02
CA ARG A 152 -3.26 17.58 1.32
C ARG A 152 -2.43 16.78 2.31
N THR A 153 -1.43 16.03 1.84
CA THR A 153 -0.66 15.12 2.68
C THR A 153 0.67 15.73 3.06
N TYR A 154 0.89 15.87 4.34
CA TYR A 154 2.15 16.35 4.91
C TYR A 154 2.85 15.23 5.67
N ARG A 155 4.18 15.16 5.52
CA ARG A 155 5.00 14.16 6.19
C ARG A 155 5.95 14.79 7.19
N LEU A 156 5.92 14.24 8.40
CA LEU A 156 6.86 14.57 9.46
C LEU A 156 8.09 13.67 9.32
N LYS A 157 9.24 14.28 9.04
CA LYS A 157 10.53 13.59 8.94
C LYS A 157 11.44 14.01 10.06
N ASN A 158 12.04 13.05 10.72
CA ASN A 158 13.04 13.25 11.77
C ASN A 158 14.00 12.05 11.80
N LYS A 159 15.17 12.23 12.42
CA LYS A 159 16.02 11.12 12.82
C LYS A 159 15.51 10.57 14.15
N TRP A 160 14.61 9.59 14.07
CA TRP A 160 13.98 9.03 15.24
C TRP A 160 15.00 8.32 16.14
N VAL A 161 14.89 8.52 17.44
CA VAL A 161 15.65 7.76 18.45
C VAL A 161 14.89 6.46 18.75
N SER A 162 15.60 5.34 18.70
CA SER A 162 15.06 4.01 19.03
C SER A 162 14.36 4.01 20.39
N GLY A 163 13.11 3.56 20.44
CA GLY A 163 12.31 3.52 21.66
C GLY A 163 11.84 4.88 22.19
N GLY A 164 12.17 5.99 21.48
CA GLY A 164 11.82 7.35 21.91
C GLY A 164 10.32 7.63 21.84
N GLU A 165 9.82 8.43 22.79
CA GLU A 165 8.45 8.94 22.81
C GLU A 165 8.44 10.38 22.32
N TYR A 166 7.54 10.71 21.38
CA TYR A 166 7.45 12.00 20.73
C TYR A 166 6.05 12.56 20.83
N ARG A 167 5.96 13.89 20.83
CA ARG A 167 4.72 14.65 20.76
C ARG A 167 4.82 15.66 19.62
N PHE A 168 3.94 15.55 18.62
CA PHE A 168 3.82 16.50 17.53
C PHE A 168 2.57 17.34 17.74
N THR A 169 2.73 18.66 17.75
CA THR A 169 1.65 19.60 18.03
C THR A 169 1.52 20.61 16.90
N LEU A 170 0.30 20.81 16.43
CA LEU A 170 -0.12 21.96 15.64
C LEU A 170 -1.00 22.82 16.52
N ASP A 171 -0.65 24.08 16.72
CA ASP A 171 -1.48 25.00 17.48
C ASP A 171 -2.75 25.38 16.68
N SER A 172 -3.74 25.94 17.36
CA SER A 172 -4.94 26.44 16.69
C SER A 172 -4.56 27.53 15.70
N LEU A 173 -5.18 27.50 14.51
CA LEU A 173 -4.95 28.43 13.40
C LEU A 173 -3.55 28.29 12.73
N ALA A 174 -2.76 27.28 13.09
CA ALA A 174 -1.43 27.07 12.53
C ALA A 174 -1.44 26.79 11.01
N VAL A 175 -2.50 26.22 10.50
CA VAL A 175 -2.63 25.86 9.08
C VAL A 175 -3.93 26.42 8.53
N GLU A 176 -3.87 27.05 7.36
CA GLU A 176 -5.02 27.54 6.61
C GLU A 176 -5.15 26.79 5.28
N GLY A 177 -6.32 26.27 5.00
CA GLY A 177 -6.64 25.64 3.71
C GLY A 177 -6.96 26.67 2.62
N ILE A 178 -7.02 26.20 1.37
CA ILE A 178 -7.28 27.07 0.19
C ILE A 178 -8.63 27.79 0.27
N TYR A 179 -9.60 27.28 1.03
CA TYR A 179 -10.91 27.91 1.22
C TYR A 179 -10.99 28.78 2.47
N GLY A 180 -9.86 29.08 3.12
CA GLY A 180 -9.80 29.96 4.29
C GLY A 180 -10.17 29.30 5.61
N ASN A 181 -10.44 27.98 5.63
CA ASN A 181 -10.72 27.27 6.86
C ASN A 181 -9.40 26.98 7.60
N PRO A 182 -9.22 27.44 8.84
CA PRO A 182 -8.04 27.13 9.64
C PRO A 182 -8.15 25.75 10.30
N THR A 183 -7.05 25.25 10.83
CA THR A 183 -7.05 24.07 11.70
C THR A 183 -7.33 24.45 13.15
N ASN A 184 -7.92 23.50 13.89
CA ASN A 184 -7.90 23.55 15.35
C ASN A 184 -6.60 22.94 15.88
N THR A 185 -6.33 23.08 17.19
CA THR A 185 -5.22 22.43 17.85
C THR A 185 -5.27 20.91 17.62
N MET A 186 -4.14 20.33 17.20
CA MET A 186 -3.95 18.90 17.08
C MET A 186 -2.69 18.49 17.86
N GLU A 187 -2.83 17.48 18.70
CA GLU A 187 -1.70 16.82 19.38
C GLU A 187 -1.67 15.33 19.03
N HIS A 188 -0.51 14.86 18.67
CA HIS A 188 -0.26 13.46 18.38
C HIS A 188 0.96 12.96 19.16
N THR A 189 0.72 12.17 20.19
CA THR A 189 1.77 11.48 20.96
C THR A 189 1.96 10.08 20.42
N PHE A 190 3.20 9.72 20.11
CA PHE A 190 3.55 8.41 19.58
C PHE A 190 4.90 7.93 20.11
N LYS A 191 5.07 6.61 20.16
CA LYS A 191 6.34 5.97 20.50
C LYS A 191 6.98 5.38 19.24
N VAL A 192 8.25 5.67 19.05
CA VAL A 192 9.06 5.04 18.02
C VAL A 192 9.46 3.65 18.47
N ARG A 193 9.26 2.66 17.65
CA ARG A 193 9.61 1.27 17.94
C ARG A 193 11.11 1.13 18.12
N ALA A 194 11.50 0.29 19.07
CA ALA A 194 12.91 0.03 19.34
C ALA A 194 13.53 -0.83 18.22
N VAL A 195 14.84 -0.65 17.97
CA VAL A 195 15.56 -1.41 16.92
C VAL A 195 15.52 -2.90 17.22
N GLU A 196 15.51 -3.28 18.49
CA GLU A 196 15.42 -4.65 18.99
C GLU A 196 14.06 -5.33 18.69
N GLU A 197 13.05 -4.56 18.30
CA GLU A 197 11.75 -5.09 17.91
C GLU A 197 11.73 -5.62 16.46
N TYR A 198 12.79 -5.41 15.70
CA TYR A 198 12.92 -5.84 14.32
C TYR A 198 13.92 -6.98 14.16
N ALA A 199 13.88 -7.62 12.99
CA ALA A 199 14.91 -8.52 12.53
C ALA A 199 15.69 -7.89 11.36
N ASN A 200 16.90 -8.37 11.12
CA ASN A 200 17.62 -8.12 9.87
C ASN A 200 17.78 -9.46 9.11
N LEU A 201 17.73 -9.38 7.79
CA LEU A 201 17.91 -10.54 6.94
C LEU A 201 18.90 -10.20 5.82
N LEU A 202 20.00 -10.95 5.76
CA LEU A 202 20.93 -10.95 4.64
C LEU A 202 20.64 -12.17 3.78
N VAL A 203 20.24 -11.96 2.54
CA VAL A 203 20.08 -13.01 1.54
C VAL A 203 21.30 -13.02 0.63
N ARG A 204 22.04 -14.13 0.60
CA ARG A 204 23.17 -14.34 -0.30
C ARG A 204 22.71 -15.16 -1.49
N THR A 205 22.67 -14.53 -2.68
CA THR A 205 22.23 -15.20 -3.91
C THR A 205 23.41 -15.83 -4.63
N ILE A 206 23.32 -17.13 -4.89
CA ILE A 206 24.29 -17.89 -5.70
C ILE A 206 23.72 -17.97 -7.12
N GLY A 207 24.54 -17.61 -8.10
CA GLY A 207 24.15 -17.58 -9.51
C GLY A 207 23.61 -16.23 -10.02
N VAL A 208 23.25 -15.30 -9.12
CA VAL A 208 22.79 -13.95 -9.47
C VAL A 208 23.54 -12.94 -8.60
N THR A 209 24.28 -12.02 -9.23
CA THR A 209 25.10 -11.04 -8.51
C THR A 209 24.54 -9.62 -8.50
N ASP A 210 23.94 -9.21 -9.60
CA ASP A 210 23.41 -7.85 -9.82
C ASP A 210 22.22 -7.90 -10.78
N HIS A 211 21.64 -6.78 -11.12
CA HIS A 211 20.49 -6.67 -12.02
C HIS A 211 19.30 -7.55 -11.59
N ALA A 212 19.03 -7.54 -10.31
CA ALA A 212 17.94 -8.30 -9.69
C ALA A 212 17.51 -7.65 -8.38
N PHE A 213 16.33 -7.98 -7.93
CA PHE A 213 15.87 -7.64 -6.59
C PHE A 213 15.20 -8.85 -5.92
N VAL A 214 15.30 -8.88 -4.59
CA VAL A 214 14.61 -9.88 -3.75
C VAL A 214 13.41 -9.20 -3.10
N GLU A 215 12.29 -9.90 -3.07
CA GLU A 215 11.09 -9.49 -2.35
C GLU A 215 10.76 -10.50 -1.25
N LEU A 216 10.40 -9.97 -0.06
CA LEU A 216 9.76 -10.76 0.98
C LEU A 216 8.25 -10.67 0.81
N LEU A 217 7.60 -11.82 0.78
CA LEU A 217 6.18 -11.96 0.49
C LEU A 217 5.42 -12.42 1.73
N ASN A 218 4.16 -12.01 1.83
CA ASN A 218 3.23 -12.57 2.81
C ASN A 218 2.60 -13.89 2.31
N ASN A 219 1.73 -14.49 3.13
CA ASN A 219 1.00 -15.72 2.82
C ASN A 219 0.04 -15.59 1.60
N SER A 220 -0.21 -14.37 1.15
CA SER A 220 -1.06 -14.09 -0.02
C SER A 220 -0.25 -13.80 -1.29
N ASP A 221 1.06 -14.13 -1.30
CA ASP A 221 1.98 -13.87 -2.43
C ASP A 221 2.06 -12.36 -2.79
N GLN A 222 1.93 -11.49 -1.77
CA GLN A 222 2.06 -10.05 -1.93
C GLN A 222 3.41 -9.58 -1.39
N PRO A 223 4.15 -8.72 -2.13
CA PRO A 223 5.42 -8.18 -1.66
C PRO A 223 5.20 -7.19 -0.52
N ILE A 224 5.90 -7.40 0.60
CA ILE A 224 5.92 -6.53 1.78
C ILE A 224 7.21 -5.72 1.84
N TYR A 225 8.34 -6.36 1.55
CA TYR A 225 9.65 -5.71 1.49
C TYR A 225 10.32 -6.04 0.17
N LYS A 226 11.17 -5.12 -0.29
CA LYS A 226 11.94 -5.28 -1.52
C LYS A 226 13.31 -4.64 -1.36
N THR A 227 14.33 -5.34 -1.84
CA THR A 227 15.72 -4.88 -1.78
C THR A 227 16.47 -5.33 -3.04
N PRO A 228 17.25 -4.44 -3.69
CA PRO A 228 18.08 -4.83 -4.83
C PRO A 228 19.20 -5.78 -4.40
N VAL A 229 19.54 -6.71 -5.29
CA VAL A 229 20.73 -7.55 -5.16
C VAL A 229 21.94 -6.73 -5.59
N LYS A 230 22.97 -6.67 -4.73
CA LYS A 230 24.24 -6.02 -5.01
C LYS A 230 25.38 -6.95 -4.65
N LYS A 231 26.23 -7.28 -5.60
CA LYS A 231 27.37 -8.20 -5.40
C LYS A 231 26.96 -9.55 -4.79
N GLY A 232 25.83 -10.08 -5.26
CA GLY A 232 25.29 -11.35 -4.78
C GLY A 232 24.65 -11.31 -3.39
N ALA A 233 24.24 -10.15 -2.91
CA ALA A 233 23.61 -10.01 -1.61
C ALA A 233 22.45 -9.01 -1.62
N ALA A 234 21.37 -9.34 -0.93
CA ALA A 234 20.24 -8.44 -0.64
C ALA A 234 20.06 -8.30 0.87
N LEU A 235 20.22 -7.10 1.41
CA LEU A 235 20.15 -6.83 2.83
C LEU A 235 18.82 -6.13 3.19
N PHE A 236 18.00 -6.80 3.96
CA PHE A 236 16.80 -6.25 4.57
C PHE A 236 17.07 -5.83 6.01
N ARG A 237 16.84 -4.56 6.30
CA ARG A 237 16.95 -4.02 7.66
C ARG A 237 15.58 -3.68 8.20
N TYR A 238 15.43 -3.79 9.50
CA TYR A 238 14.19 -3.43 10.22
C TYR A 238 12.96 -4.17 9.68
N VAL A 239 13.09 -5.47 9.47
CA VAL A 239 11.99 -6.34 9.06
C VAL A 239 11.14 -6.66 10.29
N ASN A 240 9.83 -6.52 10.19
CA ASN A 240 8.94 -6.93 11.27
C ASN A 240 9.06 -8.45 11.51
N PRO A 241 9.02 -8.92 12.76
CA PRO A 241 8.95 -10.35 13.05
C PRO A 241 7.75 -10.99 12.36
N GLY A 242 7.96 -12.19 11.81
CA GLY A 242 6.91 -12.90 11.09
C GLY A 242 7.45 -13.99 10.17
N THR A 243 6.55 -14.67 9.48
CA THR A 243 6.90 -15.67 8.48
C THR A 243 6.77 -15.06 7.09
N TYR A 244 7.81 -15.18 6.31
CA TYR A 244 7.93 -14.63 4.96
C TYR A 244 8.28 -15.69 3.96
N TYR A 245 7.80 -15.54 2.73
CA TYR A 245 8.30 -16.24 1.56
C TYR A 245 9.19 -15.28 0.77
N MET A 246 10.04 -15.81 -0.10
CA MET A 246 10.92 -14.99 -0.91
C MET A 246 10.75 -15.29 -2.39
N ARG A 247 10.84 -14.23 -3.21
CA ARG A 247 11.06 -14.34 -4.65
C ARG A 247 12.17 -13.39 -5.08
N LEU A 248 12.91 -13.82 -6.10
CA LEU A 248 13.90 -13.01 -6.80
C LEU A 248 13.41 -12.74 -8.21
N CYS A 249 13.44 -11.49 -8.61
CA CYS A 249 13.12 -11.04 -9.96
C CYS A 249 14.42 -10.56 -10.62
N ILE A 250 14.70 -11.05 -11.81
CA ILE A 250 15.76 -10.48 -12.65
C ILE A 250 15.23 -9.16 -13.20
N ASP A 251 16.01 -8.10 -13.05
CA ASP A 251 15.66 -6.73 -13.45
C ASP A 251 16.68 -6.28 -14.51
N LYS A 252 16.40 -6.60 -15.77
CA LYS A 252 17.35 -6.41 -16.87
C LYS A 252 17.59 -4.93 -17.20
N ASN A 253 16.63 -4.08 -16.88
CA ASN A 253 16.67 -2.64 -17.16
C ASN A 253 16.91 -1.77 -15.91
N ASP A 254 17.09 -2.39 -14.72
CA ASP A 254 17.33 -1.73 -13.44
C ASP A 254 16.23 -0.70 -13.05
N ASN A 255 14.99 -0.93 -13.50
CA ASN A 255 13.88 -0.04 -13.15
C ASN A 255 13.26 -0.36 -11.77
N GLY A 256 13.68 -1.45 -11.17
CA GLY A 256 13.20 -1.93 -9.89
C GLY A 256 11.77 -2.49 -9.93
N VAL A 257 11.20 -2.78 -11.08
CA VAL A 257 9.85 -3.32 -11.25
C VAL A 257 9.93 -4.56 -12.14
N TRP A 258 9.21 -5.61 -11.79
CA TRP A 258 9.10 -6.76 -12.67
C TRP A 258 8.33 -6.41 -13.94
N ASP A 259 8.97 -6.59 -15.08
CA ASP A 259 8.41 -6.29 -16.39
C ASP A 259 7.73 -7.49 -17.02
N THR A 260 6.49 -7.29 -17.46
CA THR A 260 5.74 -8.28 -18.24
C THR A 260 6.32 -8.39 -19.66
N GLY A 261 6.06 -9.53 -20.31
CA GLY A 261 6.37 -9.68 -21.72
C GLY A 261 5.57 -8.72 -22.61
N ASN A 262 6.12 -8.41 -23.78
CA ASN A 262 5.44 -7.65 -24.82
C ASN A 262 5.37 -8.48 -26.11
N TYR A 263 4.16 -8.93 -26.48
CA TYR A 263 3.96 -9.78 -27.65
C TYR A 263 4.33 -9.08 -28.97
N LYS A 264 4.03 -7.78 -29.09
CA LYS A 264 4.33 -6.99 -30.29
C LYS A 264 5.84 -6.83 -30.53
N GLU A 265 6.58 -6.66 -29.43
CA GLU A 265 8.04 -6.52 -29.43
C GLU A 265 8.77 -7.87 -29.35
N LYS A 266 8.03 -8.98 -29.27
CA LYS A 266 8.57 -10.33 -29.04
C LYS A 266 9.49 -10.42 -27.79
N ARG A 267 9.22 -9.59 -26.80
CA ARG A 267 9.96 -9.55 -25.53
C ARG A 267 9.34 -10.50 -24.53
N GLN A 268 10.14 -11.41 -24.00
CA GLN A 268 9.73 -12.29 -22.91
C GLN A 268 9.62 -11.51 -21.58
N PRO A 269 8.78 -11.94 -20.63
CA PRO A 269 8.75 -11.37 -19.29
C PRO A 269 10.11 -11.60 -18.60
N GLU A 270 10.39 -10.78 -17.60
CA GLU A 270 11.55 -10.99 -16.76
C GLU A 270 11.42 -12.27 -15.90
N GLU A 271 12.55 -12.90 -15.64
CA GLU A 271 12.58 -14.19 -14.94
C GLU A 271 12.30 -13.99 -13.45
N VAL A 272 11.49 -14.88 -12.89
CA VAL A 272 11.13 -14.87 -11.47
C VAL A 272 11.44 -16.24 -10.86
N PHE A 273 12.15 -16.23 -9.75
CA PHE A 273 12.53 -17.40 -8.98
C PHE A 273 11.91 -17.32 -7.59
N TYR A 274 11.50 -18.46 -7.04
CA TYR A 274 10.99 -18.56 -5.67
C TYR A 274 11.95 -19.35 -4.81
N TYR A 275 12.15 -18.89 -3.58
CA TYR A 275 12.81 -19.68 -2.55
C TYR A 275 11.87 -20.82 -2.13
N PRO A 276 12.31 -22.10 -2.14
CA PRO A 276 11.41 -23.24 -1.97
C PRO A 276 10.88 -23.44 -0.54
N GLY A 277 11.15 -22.53 0.37
CA GLY A 277 10.72 -22.57 1.76
C GLY A 277 10.16 -21.23 2.25
N ASN A 278 9.97 -21.16 3.55
CA ASN A 278 9.65 -19.92 4.24
C ASN A 278 10.75 -19.55 5.24
N LEU A 279 10.76 -18.30 5.67
CA LEU A 279 11.66 -17.77 6.68
C LEU A 279 10.85 -17.25 7.86
N SER A 280 11.14 -17.75 9.06
CA SER A 280 10.59 -17.24 10.30
C SER A 280 11.59 -16.27 10.93
N LEU A 281 11.28 -14.98 10.89
CA LEU A 281 12.10 -13.92 11.49
C LEU A 281 11.56 -13.56 12.86
N ARG A 282 12.43 -13.49 13.86
CA ARG A 282 12.11 -13.09 15.22
C ARG A 282 12.77 -11.76 15.55
N ALA A 283 12.17 -11.03 16.47
CA ALA A 283 12.71 -9.77 16.97
C ALA A 283 14.15 -9.95 17.48
N ASN A 284 14.98 -8.95 17.21
CA ASN A 284 16.40 -8.92 17.58
C ASN A 284 17.27 -10.05 16.96
N TRP A 285 16.85 -10.57 15.79
CA TRP A 285 17.63 -11.60 15.08
C TRP A 285 18.27 -11.01 13.83
N ASP A 286 19.54 -11.38 13.63
CA ASP A 286 20.27 -11.21 12.38
C ASP A 286 20.34 -12.57 11.69
N VAL A 287 19.64 -12.72 10.57
CA VAL A 287 19.55 -13.97 9.82
C VAL A 287 20.39 -13.85 8.54
N ASP A 288 21.26 -14.82 8.29
CA ASP A 288 22.03 -14.96 7.04
C ASP A 288 21.52 -16.19 6.29
N GLN A 289 20.88 -15.98 5.13
CA GLN A 289 20.28 -17.02 4.32
C GLN A 289 21.01 -17.12 2.97
N SER A 290 21.65 -18.23 2.71
CA SER A 290 22.17 -18.55 1.38
C SER A 290 21.08 -19.17 0.50
N TRP A 291 21.00 -18.72 -0.74
CA TRP A 291 20.05 -19.20 -1.73
C TRP A 291 20.71 -19.40 -3.08
N ASP A 292 20.86 -20.66 -3.48
CA ASP A 292 21.20 -21.00 -4.86
C ASP A 292 19.90 -20.93 -5.69
N VAL A 293 19.86 -19.92 -6.56
CA VAL A 293 18.65 -19.56 -7.32
C VAL A 293 18.28 -20.64 -8.35
N TYR A 294 19.26 -21.38 -8.81
CA TYR A 294 19.11 -22.40 -9.87
C TYR A 294 19.12 -23.85 -9.36
N ALA A 295 19.25 -24.07 -8.06
CA ALA A 295 19.32 -25.41 -7.49
C ALA A 295 18.04 -26.23 -7.67
N THR A 296 16.89 -25.58 -7.73
CA THR A 296 15.57 -26.20 -7.87
C THR A 296 14.96 -25.83 -9.22
N PRO A 297 14.33 -26.77 -9.97
CA PRO A 297 13.62 -26.44 -11.20
C PRO A 297 12.51 -25.40 -10.99
N LEU A 298 12.30 -24.49 -11.95
CA LEU A 298 11.37 -23.37 -11.84
C LEU A 298 9.92 -23.77 -11.47
N ASN A 299 9.46 -24.92 -11.99
CA ASN A 299 8.13 -25.45 -11.73
C ASN A 299 7.95 -25.98 -10.29
N GLU A 300 9.03 -26.19 -9.55
CA GLU A 300 9.04 -26.75 -8.19
C GLU A 300 9.45 -25.73 -7.13
N GLN A 301 9.85 -24.53 -7.54
CA GLN A 301 10.36 -23.51 -6.61
C GLN A 301 9.28 -22.87 -5.76
N LYS A 302 8.07 -22.62 -6.34
CA LYS A 302 7.04 -21.87 -5.64
C LYS A 302 6.43 -22.70 -4.52
N PRO A 303 6.53 -22.22 -3.23
CA PRO A 303 5.94 -22.90 -2.11
C PRO A 303 4.43 -23.10 -2.27
N TYR A 304 3.96 -24.31 -1.94
CA TYR A 304 2.55 -24.69 -2.13
C TYR A 304 1.59 -23.75 -1.37
N GLU A 305 2.00 -23.28 -0.22
CA GLU A 305 1.20 -22.43 0.66
C GLU A 305 0.74 -21.14 -0.02
N ILE A 306 1.58 -20.56 -0.89
CA ILE A 306 1.33 -19.29 -1.59
C ILE A 306 0.82 -19.46 -3.04
N ILE A 307 0.52 -20.68 -3.48
CA ILE A 307 -0.12 -20.92 -4.77
C ILE A 307 -1.58 -20.50 -4.69
N LYS A 308 -1.99 -19.53 -5.54
CA LYS A 308 -3.36 -18.97 -5.53
C LYS A 308 -4.43 -19.91 -6.06
N ASN A 309 -4.12 -20.65 -7.14
CA ASN A 309 -5.07 -21.54 -7.82
C ASN A 309 -4.71 -23.00 -7.53
N LYS A 310 -4.87 -23.40 -6.27
CA LYS A 310 -4.67 -24.80 -5.89
C LYS A 310 -5.72 -25.66 -6.58
N PRO A 311 -5.36 -26.82 -7.16
CA PRO A 311 -6.35 -27.81 -7.54
C PRO A 311 -7.21 -28.11 -6.31
N LYS A 312 -8.52 -28.15 -6.46
CA LYS A 312 -9.38 -28.66 -5.39
C LYS A 312 -8.90 -30.08 -5.10
N GLU A 313 -8.48 -30.36 -3.86
CA GLU A 313 -8.31 -31.71 -3.42
C GLU A 313 -9.66 -32.41 -3.64
N THR A 314 -9.76 -33.22 -4.66
CA THR A 314 -10.82 -34.22 -4.73
C THR A 314 -10.58 -35.06 -3.50
N LYS A 315 -11.40 -34.91 -2.45
CA LYS A 315 -11.52 -35.94 -1.43
C LYS A 315 -11.69 -37.21 -2.23
N SER A 316 -10.70 -38.12 -2.15
CA SER A 316 -10.91 -39.48 -2.60
C SER A 316 -12.16 -39.91 -1.89
N GLU A 317 -13.25 -40.08 -2.63
CA GLU A 317 -14.42 -40.76 -2.12
C GLU A 317 -13.88 -42.09 -1.57
N GLU A 318 -13.94 -42.25 -0.25
CA GLU A 318 -13.78 -43.54 0.39
C GLU A 318 -14.78 -44.41 -0.35
N ILE A 319 -14.28 -45.27 -1.22
CA ILE A 319 -15.08 -46.33 -1.82
C ILE A 319 -15.65 -47.07 -0.61
N PRO A 320 -16.96 -47.06 -0.38
CA PRO A 320 -17.54 -47.89 0.70
C PRO A 320 -17.02 -49.30 0.46
N GLU A 321 -16.48 -49.96 1.49
CA GLU A 321 -16.25 -51.39 1.47
C GLU A 321 -17.59 -52.06 1.26
N GLU A 322 -18.03 -52.19 -0.01
CA GLU A 322 -19.12 -53.08 -0.38
C GLU A 322 -18.67 -54.48 -0.02
N GLU A 323 -19.37 -55.01 0.97
CA GLU A 323 -19.57 -56.38 1.36
C GLU A 323 -18.80 -57.39 0.50
N GLN A 324 -17.65 -57.78 0.99
CA GLN A 324 -17.02 -59.03 0.51
C GLN A 324 -17.95 -60.17 0.89
N GLY A 325 -18.81 -60.56 -0.05
CA GLY A 325 -19.59 -61.76 0.05
C GLY A 325 -18.66 -62.99 0.29
N PRO A 326 -19.16 -64.06 0.90
CA PRO A 326 -18.34 -65.15 1.37
C PRO A 326 -17.57 -65.83 0.21
N ILE A 327 -16.25 -65.85 0.35
CA ILE A 327 -15.34 -66.53 -0.59
C ILE A 327 -15.64 -68.04 -0.47
N TYR A 328 -16.34 -68.62 -1.44
CA TYR A 328 -16.42 -70.05 -1.60
C TYR A 328 -15.06 -70.57 -2.08
N SER A 329 -14.27 -71.19 -1.19
CA SER A 329 -13.09 -71.91 -1.55
C SER A 329 -13.45 -73.26 -2.15
N ASN A 330 -13.50 -73.36 -3.47
CA ASN A 330 -13.47 -74.66 -4.18
C ASN A 330 -12.07 -75.24 -4.14
N GLN A 331 -11.74 -75.97 -3.09
CA GLN A 331 -10.64 -76.89 -3.12
C GLN A 331 -11.17 -78.29 -3.49
N PRO A 332 -10.63 -78.93 -4.54
CA PRO A 332 -10.95 -80.32 -4.85
C PRO A 332 -10.29 -81.23 -3.82
N THR A 333 -11.11 -82.01 -3.11
CA THR A 333 -10.64 -83.08 -2.21
C THR A 333 -10.07 -84.22 -3.01
N ILE A 334 -8.77 -84.37 -3.01
CA ILE A 334 -8.13 -85.60 -3.56
C ILE A 334 -8.13 -86.67 -2.45
N THR A 335 -9.09 -87.60 -2.53
CA THR A 335 -9.04 -88.89 -1.79
C THR A 335 -8.06 -89.81 -2.44
N GLY A 336 -6.86 -89.90 -1.92
CA GLY A 336 -5.88 -90.91 -2.27
C GLY A 336 -5.98 -92.10 -1.33
N ASN A 337 -6.62 -93.12 -1.80
CA ASN A 337 -6.63 -94.42 -1.18
C ASN A 337 -5.23 -95.07 -1.36
N ARG A 338 -4.56 -95.38 -0.27
CA ARG A 338 -3.39 -96.33 -0.30
C ARG A 338 -3.70 -97.44 0.64
N ASN A 339 -4.09 -98.55 -0.01
CA ASN A 339 -3.93 -99.87 0.58
C ASN A 339 -2.64 -100.53 0.09
N ILE A 340 -1.98 -101.29 0.99
CA ILE A 340 -1.25 -102.53 0.85
C ILE A 340 0.28 -102.38 0.48
N ARG A 341 1.18 -102.76 1.21
CA ARG A 341 1.79 -103.91 1.91
C ARG A 341 3.06 -103.48 2.57
#